data_50beba3a5d22c22d861148dc630eb570
#
_entry.id   50beba3a5d22c22d861148dc630eb570
#
_cell.length_a   1.000
_cell.length_b   1.000
_cell.length_c   1.000
_cell.angle_alpha   90.00
_cell.angle_beta   90.00
_cell.angle_gamma   90.00
#
_symmetry.space_group_name_H-M   'P 1'
#
loop_
_entity.id
_entity.type
_entity.pdbx_description
1 polymer ?
#
loop_
_entity_poly.entity_id
_entity_poly.type
_entity_poly.pdbx_seq_one_letter_code
_entity_poly.pdbx_strand_id
1 'polypeptide(L)'
;MLVIFSKLPTTLTLGLAAVLVSCEALKGPKAINSKKIDLPGAFSQAKSGQNAKISTGWIKEFRDSRMTAIVTEALAHNQGLKAAAYRLKAAREGTIIGRASRLPSVNASTSYRKTDSQDISSNENYSISLNAVWEPDLWGRLRNLDYSARANYSASIADFRGARLSLAANTAKAWCNLVTSEQQLELAKTNVASFSQALIVVERRYKANTLRSVDVQFARNNVANSKRSLSV
;
A
#
# COMPACT_ATOMS: atom_id res chain seq x y z
N MET A 1 19.88 -11.50 66.34
CA MET A 1 18.76 -12.09 65.57
C MET A 1 19.27 -12.52 64.21
N LEU A 2 20.03 -13.59 64.26
CA LEU A 2 20.78 -14.07 63.08
C LEU A 2 20.97 -15.56 63.27
N VAL A 3 20.03 -16.45 62.93
CA VAL A 3 20.17 -17.88 62.67
C VAL A 3 18.77 -18.44 62.34
N ILE A 4 18.27 -18.35 61.12
CA ILE A 4 17.22 -19.20 60.56
C ILE A 4 17.42 -19.33 59.04
N PHE A 5 18.59 -19.61 58.51
CA PHE A 5 18.77 -19.91 57.08
C PHE A 5 19.58 -21.18 56.81
N SER A 6 19.70 -22.11 57.75
CA SER A 6 20.63 -23.24 57.57
C SER A 6 19.98 -24.60 57.28
N LYS A 7 18.69 -24.71 57.01
CA LYS A 7 18.07 -26.00 56.61
C LYS A 7 16.95 -25.80 55.56
N LEU A 8 17.26 -25.24 54.41
CA LEU A 8 16.40 -25.50 53.25
C LEU A 8 16.73 -26.86 52.67
N PRO A 9 15.74 -27.77 52.50
CA PRO A 9 16.01 -29.10 51.94
C PRO A 9 16.56 -28.98 50.52
N THR A 10 17.60 -29.70 50.24
CA THR A 10 18.31 -29.72 48.94
C THR A 10 17.38 -29.96 47.75
N THR A 11 16.24 -30.57 47.96
CA THR A 11 15.16 -30.77 46.97
C THR A 11 14.49 -29.47 46.56
N LEU A 12 14.37 -28.47 47.42
CA LEU A 12 13.75 -27.17 47.12
C LEU A 12 14.70 -26.31 46.33
N THR A 13 16.01 -26.38 46.56
CA THR A 13 17.03 -25.65 45.81
C THR A 13 17.21 -26.21 44.39
N LEU A 14 17.09 -27.55 44.22
CA LEU A 14 17.11 -28.17 42.88
C LEU A 14 15.87 -27.81 42.05
N GLY A 15 14.69 -27.73 42.66
CA GLY A 15 13.45 -27.31 42.02
C GLY A 15 13.50 -25.87 41.57
N LEU A 16 14.06 -24.98 42.37
CA LEU A 16 14.20 -23.55 42.02
C LEU A 16 15.24 -23.34 40.90
N ALA A 17 16.33 -24.09 40.88
CA ALA A 17 17.33 -24.08 39.83
C ALA A 17 16.78 -24.59 38.49
N ALA A 18 15.93 -25.62 38.47
CA ALA A 18 15.28 -26.12 37.25
C ALA A 18 14.30 -25.11 36.62
N VAL A 19 13.62 -24.30 37.45
CA VAL A 19 12.73 -23.22 36.97
C VAL A 19 13.53 -22.08 36.34
N LEU A 20 14.74 -21.81 36.81
CA LEU A 20 15.58 -20.74 36.23
C LEU A 20 16.23 -21.14 34.90
N VAL A 21 16.49 -22.42 34.65
CA VAL A 21 17.06 -22.90 33.38
C VAL A 21 16.01 -22.89 32.25
N SER A 22 14.71 -22.97 32.53
CA SER A 22 13.66 -22.91 31.52
C SER A 22 13.41 -21.51 30.98
N CYS A 23 14.00 -20.46 31.54
CA CYS A 23 13.85 -19.09 31.05
C CYS A 23 14.61 -18.79 29.75
N GLU A 24 15.46 -19.67 29.24
CA GLU A 24 16.09 -19.46 27.90
C GLU A 24 15.12 -19.64 26.71
N ALA A 25 14.01 -20.33 26.94
CA ALA A 25 12.95 -20.50 25.92
C ALA A 25 12.13 -19.24 25.66
N LEU A 26 12.30 -18.18 26.47
CA LEU A 26 11.58 -16.90 26.38
C LEU A 26 12.32 -15.82 25.59
N LYS A 27 13.38 -16.17 24.89
CA LYS A 27 13.89 -15.28 23.83
C LYS A 27 12.78 -15.15 22.79
N GLY A 28 12.25 -13.92 22.66
CA GLY A 28 11.22 -13.61 21.67
C GLY A 28 11.59 -14.14 20.28
N PRO A 29 10.63 -14.29 19.36
CA PRO A 29 10.87 -14.88 18.07
C PRO A 29 12.11 -14.22 17.46
N LYS A 30 13.12 -15.05 17.14
CA LYS A 30 14.29 -14.58 16.37
C LYS A 30 13.73 -13.85 15.17
N ALA A 31 14.22 -12.62 14.92
CA ALA A 31 13.87 -11.91 13.73
C ALA A 31 13.92 -12.90 12.57
N ILE A 32 12.79 -13.09 11.90
CA ILE A 32 12.72 -13.97 10.73
C ILE A 32 13.78 -13.40 9.81
N ASN A 33 14.92 -14.13 9.69
CA ASN A 33 15.87 -13.81 8.63
C ASN A 33 15.09 -13.94 7.35
N SER A 34 14.57 -12.81 6.86
CA SER A 34 14.00 -12.74 5.53
C SER A 34 15.10 -13.32 4.63
N LYS A 35 14.87 -14.53 4.13
CA LYS A 35 15.75 -15.19 3.17
C LYS A 35 16.10 -14.11 2.16
N LYS A 36 17.33 -13.61 2.17
CA LYS A 36 17.74 -12.61 1.19
C LYS A 36 17.40 -13.21 -0.15
N ILE A 37 16.44 -12.62 -0.85
CA ILE A 37 16.16 -12.99 -2.23
C ILE A 37 17.49 -12.76 -2.94
N ASP A 38 18.06 -13.82 -3.49
CA ASP A 38 19.33 -13.76 -4.21
C ASP A 38 19.05 -13.03 -5.53
N LEU A 39 19.16 -11.72 -5.45
CA LEU A 39 19.02 -10.85 -6.62
C LEU A 39 20.33 -10.86 -7.38
N PRO A 40 20.31 -10.94 -8.73
CA PRO A 40 21.54 -10.81 -9.52
C PRO A 40 22.25 -9.53 -9.11
N GLY A 41 23.58 -9.62 -8.92
CA GLY A 41 24.41 -8.49 -8.46
C GLY A 41 24.38 -7.25 -9.37
N ALA A 42 23.94 -7.42 -10.61
CA ALA A 42 23.61 -6.33 -11.54
C ALA A 42 22.58 -6.81 -12.56
N PHE A 43 21.64 -5.94 -12.91
CA PHE A 43 20.75 -6.16 -14.06
C PHE A 43 21.50 -5.73 -15.34
N SER A 44 21.35 -6.46 -16.43
CA SER A 44 22.02 -6.23 -17.72
C SER A 44 21.84 -4.81 -18.30
N GLN A 45 20.75 -4.16 -17.91
CA GLN A 45 20.40 -2.79 -18.31
C GLN A 45 20.77 -1.71 -17.26
N ALA A 46 21.29 -2.11 -16.10
CA ALA A 46 21.67 -1.15 -15.05
C ALA A 46 23.02 -0.50 -15.42
N LYS A 47 23.03 0.80 -15.64
CA LYS A 47 24.28 1.57 -15.69
C LYS A 47 24.96 1.46 -14.33
N SER A 48 26.19 0.96 -14.32
CA SER A 48 27.02 0.76 -13.11
C SER A 48 26.98 2.01 -12.21
N GLY A 49 26.61 1.82 -10.95
CA GLY A 49 26.74 2.84 -9.89
C GLY A 49 25.46 3.55 -9.43
N GLN A 50 24.29 3.26 -9.98
CA GLN A 50 23.06 3.87 -9.49
C GLN A 50 22.32 2.92 -8.54
N ASN A 51 22.63 2.99 -7.25
CA ASN A 51 21.69 2.63 -6.18
C ASN A 51 20.55 3.66 -6.20
N ALA A 52 19.74 3.63 -7.26
CA ALA A 52 18.61 4.51 -7.41
C ALA A 52 17.58 4.11 -6.33
N LYS A 53 17.53 4.88 -5.24
CA LYS A 53 16.33 4.93 -4.42
C LYS A 53 15.16 5.13 -5.40
N ILE A 54 14.21 4.21 -5.42
CA ILE A 54 12.98 4.33 -6.21
C ILE A 54 12.24 5.56 -5.67
N SER A 55 12.67 6.72 -6.15
CA SER A 55 11.99 8.00 -5.93
C SER A 55 11.16 8.28 -7.16
N THR A 56 10.14 9.10 -7.05
CA THR A 56 9.33 9.56 -8.19
C THR A 56 10.14 10.30 -9.27
N GLY A 57 11.44 10.40 -9.12
CA GLY A 57 12.37 11.02 -10.06
C GLY A 57 12.46 10.34 -11.43
N TRP A 58 12.17 9.04 -11.52
CA TRP A 58 12.18 8.29 -12.79
C TRP A 58 11.22 8.85 -13.84
N ILE A 59 10.12 9.52 -13.43
CA ILE A 59 9.15 10.13 -14.34
C ILE A 59 9.80 11.22 -15.20
N LYS A 60 10.77 11.95 -14.65
CA LYS A 60 11.49 13.03 -15.37
C LYS A 60 12.40 12.48 -16.48
N GLU A 61 12.78 11.20 -16.40
CA GLU A 61 13.61 10.56 -17.44
C GLU A 61 12.88 10.42 -18.78
N PHE A 62 11.53 10.39 -18.77
CA PHE A 62 10.72 10.41 -19.98
C PHE A 62 10.74 11.75 -20.72
N ARG A 63 11.25 12.82 -20.09
CA ARG A 63 11.33 14.18 -20.67
C ARG A 63 10.00 14.72 -21.20
N ASP A 64 8.88 14.22 -20.66
CA ASP A 64 7.53 14.67 -20.96
C ASP A 64 6.99 15.50 -19.78
N SER A 65 6.84 16.80 -20.03
CA SER A 65 6.33 17.75 -19.02
C SER A 65 4.85 17.54 -18.71
N ARG A 66 4.05 17.14 -19.71
CA ARG A 66 2.60 16.88 -19.54
C ARG A 66 2.38 15.64 -18.71
N MET A 67 3.07 14.54 -19.01
CA MET A 67 3.05 13.34 -18.18
C MET A 67 3.44 13.63 -16.74
N THR A 68 4.51 14.41 -16.54
CA THR A 68 4.99 14.80 -15.20
C THR A 68 3.94 15.59 -14.43
N ALA A 69 3.25 16.54 -15.09
CA ALA A 69 2.18 17.34 -14.49
C ALA A 69 1.00 16.46 -14.06
N ILE A 70 0.49 15.59 -14.94
CA ILE A 70 -0.63 14.68 -14.68
C ILE A 70 -0.32 13.73 -13.54
N VAL A 71 0.87 13.13 -13.52
CA VAL A 71 1.28 12.24 -12.42
C VAL A 71 1.38 12.99 -11.10
N THR A 72 1.89 14.22 -11.12
CA THR A 72 1.97 15.05 -9.91
C THR A 72 0.58 15.38 -9.38
N GLU A 73 -0.35 15.74 -10.24
CA GLU A 73 -1.73 16.02 -9.91
C GLU A 73 -2.44 14.76 -9.34
N ALA A 74 -2.26 13.61 -9.99
CA ALA A 74 -2.80 12.34 -9.50
C ALA A 74 -2.29 12.01 -8.09
N LEU A 75 -0.99 12.19 -7.82
CA LEU A 75 -0.41 11.96 -6.51
C LEU A 75 -0.94 12.93 -5.44
N ALA A 76 -1.29 14.16 -5.82
CA ALA A 76 -1.82 15.16 -4.90
C ALA A 76 -3.30 14.92 -4.54
N HIS A 77 -4.10 14.47 -5.51
CA HIS A 77 -5.56 14.45 -5.38
C HIS A 77 -6.18 13.06 -5.23
N ASN A 78 -5.41 11.98 -5.42
CA ASN A 78 -5.96 10.61 -5.34
C ASN A 78 -6.46 10.26 -3.94
N GLN A 79 -7.74 9.91 -3.82
CA GLN A 79 -8.37 9.57 -2.54
C GLN A 79 -7.86 8.24 -1.97
N GLY A 80 -7.49 7.28 -2.82
CA GLY A 80 -6.89 6.01 -2.40
C GLY A 80 -5.54 6.23 -1.71
N LEU A 81 -4.72 7.15 -2.23
CA LEU A 81 -3.44 7.50 -1.63
C LEU A 81 -3.64 8.26 -0.30
N LYS A 82 -4.65 9.14 -0.20
CA LYS A 82 -5.03 9.78 1.06
C LYS A 82 -5.47 8.75 2.10
N ALA A 83 -6.29 7.77 1.71
CA ALA A 83 -6.69 6.67 2.60
C ALA A 83 -5.47 5.85 3.09
N ALA A 84 -4.50 5.57 2.21
CA ALA A 84 -3.26 4.90 2.60
C ALA A 84 -2.43 5.74 3.59
N ALA A 85 -2.39 7.07 3.44
CA ALA A 85 -1.74 7.98 4.37
C ALA A 85 -2.42 7.97 5.76
N TYR A 86 -3.75 7.91 5.82
CA TYR A 86 -4.47 7.78 7.09
C TYR A 86 -4.27 6.43 7.76
N ARG A 87 -4.19 5.33 7.00
CA ARG A 87 -3.82 4.01 7.55
C ARG A 87 -2.42 4.03 8.16
N LEU A 88 -1.47 4.69 7.48
CA LEU A 88 -0.13 4.89 8.03
C LEU A 88 -0.15 5.68 9.34
N LYS A 89 -0.94 6.75 9.44
CA LYS A 89 -1.13 7.50 10.69
C LYS A 89 -1.74 6.60 11.78
N ALA A 90 -2.78 5.84 11.47
CA ALA A 90 -3.40 4.91 12.42
C ALA A 90 -2.41 3.85 12.92
N ALA A 91 -1.58 3.28 12.04
CA ALA A 91 -0.55 2.34 12.44
C ALA A 91 0.51 2.99 13.36
N ARG A 92 0.85 4.27 13.13
CA ARG A 92 1.72 5.03 14.03
C ARG A 92 1.11 5.17 15.43
N GLU A 93 -0.15 5.55 15.53
CA GLU A 93 -0.86 5.65 16.81
C GLU A 93 -0.94 4.29 17.50
N GLY A 94 -1.08 3.20 16.74
CA GLY A 94 -1.00 1.83 17.24
C GLY A 94 0.30 1.53 17.99
N THR A 95 1.42 2.16 17.61
CA THR A 95 2.69 2.00 18.35
C THR A 95 2.66 2.67 19.71
N ILE A 96 1.93 3.79 19.85
CA ILE A 96 1.76 4.49 21.11
C ILE A 96 0.89 3.64 22.03
N ILE A 97 -0.20 3.07 21.52
CA ILE A 97 -1.10 2.17 22.27
C ILE A 97 -0.33 0.93 22.74
N GLY A 98 0.42 0.28 21.84
CA GLY A 98 1.24 -0.90 22.17
C GLY A 98 2.28 -0.60 23.27
N ARG A 99 2.85 0.58 23.27
CA ARG A 99 3.77 1.03 24.33
C ARG A 99 3.04 1.36 25.63
N ALA A 100 1.87 2.01 25.54
CA ALA A 100 1.08 2.43 26.69
C ALA A 100 0.58 1.23 27.51
N SER A 101 0.29 0.10 26.87
CA SER A 101 -0.13 -1.13 27.57
C SER A 101 0.91 -1.70 28.54
N ARG A 102 2.16 -1.24 28.50
CA ARG A 102 3.21 -1.59 29.47
C ARG A 102 3.22 -0.70 30.72
N LEU A 103 2.44 0.36 30.71
CA LEU A 103 2.32 1.31 31.81
C LEU A 103 1.07 1.00 32.65
N PRO A 104 1.03 1.42 33.94
CA PRO A 104 -0.20 1.36 34.72
C PRO A 104 -1.34 2.14 34.04
N SER A 105 -2.52 1.52 33.98
CA SER A 105 -3.74 2.22 33.59
C SER A 105 -4.46 2.74 34.84
N VAL A 106 -4.86 4.00 34.80
CA VAL A 106 -5.61 4.65 35.88
C VAL A 106 -6.95 5.11 35.34
N ASN A 107 -8.02 4.58 35.93
CA ASN A 107 -9.38 4.93 35.55
C ASN A 107 -10.09 5.61 36.74
N ALA A 108 -10.66 6.78 36.51
CA ALA A 108 -11.56 7.42 37.43
C ALA A 108 -12.99 7.28 36.92
N SER A 109 -13.90 6.88 37.80
CA SER A 109 -15.32 6.82 37.46
C SER A 109 -16.15 7.48 38.54
N THR A 110 -17.20 8.15 38.11
CA THR A 110 -18.22 8.70 38.99
C THR A 110 -19.57 8.20 38.56
N SER A 111 -20.40 7.82 39.50
CA SER A 111 -21.78 7.43 39.20
C SER A 111 -22.74 8.05 40.21
N TYR A 112 -23.90 8.44 39.70
CA TYR A 112 -25.07 8.85 40.48
C TYR A 112 -26.20 7.87 40.16
N ARG A 113 -26.83 7.36 41.21
CA ARG A 113 -28.01 6.50 41.09
C ARG A 113 -29.08 7.00 42.03
N LYS A 114 -30.25 7.28 41.49
CA LYS A 114 -31.47 7.54 42.22
C LYS A 114 -32.42 6.36 42.03
N THR A 115 -32.92 5.78 43.10
CA THR A 115 -33.90 4.71 43.08
C THR A 115 -35.15 5.22 43.77
N ASP A 116 -36.23 5.39 42.99
CA ASP A 116 -37.57 5.72 43.51
C ASP A 116 -38.34 4.42 43.66
N SER A 117 -38.80 4.11 44.89
CA SER A 117 -39.64 2.97 45.19
C SER A 117 -40.95 3.50 45.79
N GLN A 118 -42.08 2.92 45.35
CA GLN A 118 -43.42 3.41 45.79
C GLN A 118 -43.70 3.27 47.29
N ASP A 119 -42.94 2.44 48.02
CA ASP A 119 -43.12 2.16 49.44
C ASP A 119 -41.99 2.58 50.38
N ILE A 120 -40.87 3.13 49.84
CA ILE A 120 -39.71 3.50 50.63
C ILE A 120 -39.15 4.82 50.10
N SER A 121 -38.70 5.71 51.01
CA SER A 121 -38.07 6.99 50.66
C SER A 121 -37.04 6.86 49.54
N SER A 122 -37.02 7.78 48.56
CA SER A 122 -36.06 7.80 47.46
C SER A 122 -34.62 7.73 48.00
N ASN A 123 -33.86 6.78 47.51
CA ASN A 123 -32.46 6.60 47.91
C ASN A 123 -31.57 7.16 46.78
N GLU A 124 -30.71 8.09 47.12
CA GLU A 124 -29.71 8.69 46.26
C GLU A 124 -28.33 8.20 46.67
N ASN A 125 -27.59 7.66 45.69
CA ASN A 125 -26.24 7.15 45.91
C ASN A 125 -25.27 7.83 44.94
N TYR A 126 -24.25 8.45 45.50
CA TYR A 126 -23.11 9.03 44.77
C TYR A 126 -21.90 8.14 45.02
N SER A 127 -21.22 7.74 43.96
CA SER A 127 -19.97 7.03 44.11
C SER A 127 -18.87 7.62 43.20
N ILE A 128 -17.71 7.76 43.78
CA ILE A 128 -16.48 8.15 43.06
C ILE A 128 -15.48 7.02 43.31
N SER A 129 -14.90 6.48 42.25
CA SER A 129 -13.87 5.46 42.34
C SER A 129 -12.66 5.77 41.48
N LEU A 130 -11.49 5.47 42.01
CA LEU A 130 -10.23 5.50 41.29
C LEU A 130 -9.66 4.08 41.28
N ASN A 131 -9.44 3.53 40.09
CA ASN A 131 -8.89 2.20 39.93
C ASN A 131 -7.59 2.27 39.13
N ALA A 132 -6.52 1.71 39.67
CA ALA A 132 -5.24 1.58 39.00
C ALA A 132 -4.93 0.10 38.79
N VAL A 133 -4.65 -0.27 37.54
CA VAL A 133 -4.31 -1.66 37.16
C VAL A 133 -2.98 -1.65 36.43
N TRP A 134 -2.08 -2.52 36.82
CA TRP A 134 -0.80 -2.74 36.17
C TRP A 134 -0.46 -4.23 36.13
N GLU A 135 0.01 -4.67 34.95
CA GLU A 135 0.48 -6.04 34.72
C GLU A 135 2.01 -6.01 34.56
N PRO A 136 2.78 -6.59 35.50
CA PRO A 136 4.21 -6.78 35.30
C PRO A 136 4.45 -7.74 34.13
N ASP A 137 5.25 -7.32 33.15
CA ASP A 137 5.51 -8.11 31.92
C ASP A 137 6.62 -9.14 32.13
N LEU A 138 6.39 -10.11 33.03
CA LEU A 138 7.36 -11.14 33.40
C LEU A 138 7.70 -12.06 32.20
N TRP A 139 6.70 -12.35 31.35
CA TRP A 139 6.82 -13.28 30.23
C TRP A 139 7.05 -12.58 28.90
N GLY A 140 7.14 -11.25 28.86
CA GLY A 140 7.37 -10.48 27.67
C GLY A 140 6.18 -10.36 26.72
N ARG A 141 4.96 -10.66 27.17
CA ARG A 141 3.73 -10.53 26.36
C ARG A 141 3.50 -9.12 25.87
N LEU A 142 3.55 -8.14 26.74
CA LEU A 142 3.34 -6.73 26.43
C LEU A 142 4.48 -6.16 25.60
N ARG A 143 5.72 -6.58 25.87
CA ARG A 143 6.88 -6.24 25.06
C ARG A 143 6.74 -6.75 23.61
N ASN A 144 6.25 -7.97 23.42
CA ASN A 144 6.03 -8.53 22.10
C ASN A 144 4.89 -7.83 21.35
N LEU A 145 3.85 -7.36 22.05
CA LEU A 145 2.80 -6.52 21.45
C LEU A 145 3.36 -5.17 20.96
N ASP A 146 4.23 -4.51 21.74
CA ASP A 146 4.92 -3.28 21.31
C ASP A 146 5.78 -3.54 20.05
N TYR A 147 6.55 -4.64 20.01
CA TYR A 147 7.32 -5.02 18.83
C TYR A 147 6.44 -5.30 17.61
N SER A 148 5.32 -6.00 17.79
CA SER A 148 4.34 -6.25 16.72
C SER A 148 3.76 -4.94 16.18
N ALA A 149 3.37 -4.01 17.04
CA ALA A 149 2.85 -2.70 16.63
C ALA A 149 3.89 -1.90 15.82
N ARG A 150 5.16 -1.92 16.22
CA ARG A 150 6.25 -1.27 15.48
C ARG A 150 6.51 -1.93 14.13
N ALA A 151 6.46 -3.26 14.06
CA ALA A 151 6.60 -3.99 12.80
C ALA A 151 5.44 -3.66 11.85
N ASN A 152 4.21 -3.59 12.34
CA ASN A 152 3.03 -3.18 11.57
C ASN A 152 3.16 -1.72 11.06
N TYR A 153 3.68 -0.82 11.87
CA TYR A 153 3.96 0.54 11.40
C TYR A 153 5.00 0.56 10.28
N SER A 154 6.09 -0.21 10.41
CA SER A 154 7.10 -0.33 9.38
C SER A 154 6.56 -0.93 8.07
N ALA A 155 5.68 -1.93 8.16
CA ALA A 155 4.96 -2.49 7.02
C ALA A 155 4.07 -1.43 6.36
N SER A 156 3.31 -0.66 7.14
CA SER A 156 2.44 0.42 6.63
C SER A 156 3.22 1.53 5.91
N ILE A 157 4.47 1.81 6.31
CA ILE A 157 5.36 2.72 5.58
C ILE A 157 5.69 2.16 4.19
N ALA A 158 6.01 0.86 4.11
CA ALA A 158 6.31 0.20 2.84
C ALA A 158 5.08 0.16 1.92
N ASP A 159 3.91 -0.15 2.47
CA ASP A 159 2.63 -0.17 1.75
C ASP A 159 2.28 1.21 1.17
N PHE A 160 2.45 2.28 1.95
CA PHE A 160 2.23 3.64 1.47
C PHE A 160 3.18 4.02 0.32
N ARG A 161 4.46 3.64 0.44
CA ARG A 161 5.44 3.86 -0.65
C ARG A 161 5.08 3.06 -1.90
N GLY A 162 4.66 1.80 -1.72
CA GLY A 162 4.19 0.95 -2.81
C GLY A 162 2.96 1.51 -3.51
N ALA A 163 1.96 1.96 -2.75
CA ALA A 163 0.76 2.59 -3.28
C ALA A 163 1.09 3.87 -4.10
N ARG A 164 2.00 4.70 -3.59
CA ARG A 164 2.46 5.91 -4.29
C ARG A 164 3.16 5.58 -5.60
N LEU A 165 4.04 4.58 -5.60
CA LEU A 165 4.75 4.14 -6.80
C LEU A 165 3.78 3.55 -7.83
N SER A 166 2.86 2.68 -7.40
CA SER A 166 1.86 2.07 -8.28
C SER A 166 0.94 3.10 -8.91
N LEU A 167 0.49 4.11 -8.14
CA LEU A 167 -0.32 5.19 -8.67
C LEU A 167 0.44 5.98 -9.74
N ALA A 168 1.68 6.36 -9.48
CA ALA A 168 2.52 7.08 -10.43
C ALA A 168 2.73 6.27 -11.73
N ALA A 169 3.05 4.97 -11.60
CA ALA A 169 3.28 4.10 -12.75
C ALA A 169 2.00 3.88 -13.58
N ASN A 170 0.86 3.64 -12.92
CA ASN A 170 -0.41 3.45 -13.62
C ASN A 170 -0.87 4.72 -14.33
N THR A 171 -0.68 5.89 -13.73
CA THR A 171 -1.00 7.18 -14.36
C THR A 171 -0.10 7.43 -15.56
N ALA A 172 1.21 7.19 -15.46
CA ALA A 172 2.14 7.32 -16.58
C ALA A 172 1.79 6.35 -17.71
N LYS A 173 1.45 5.09 -17.41
CA LYS A 173 1.00 4.11 -18.40
C LYS A 173 -0.28 4.57 -19.12
N ALA A 174 -1.26 5.06 -18.34
CA ALA A 174 -2.51 5.60 -18.93
C ALA A 174 -2.24 6.77 -19.88
N TRP A 175 -1.32 7.67 -19.52
CA TRP A 175 -0.88 8.76 -20.39
C TRP A 175 -0.25 8.26 -21.69
N CYS A 176 0.69 7.31 -21.62
CA CYS A 176 1.29 6.71 -22.81
C CYS A 176 0.24 6.06 -23.71
N ASN A 177 -0.72 5.36 -23.12
CA ASN A 177 -1.82 4.75 -23.89
C ASN A 177 -2.66 5.79 -24.59
N LEU A 178 -2.98 6.92 -23.92
CA LEU A 178 -3.72 8.04 -24.51
C LEU A 178 -2.98 8.61 -25.72
N VAL A 179 -1.70 8.96 -25.55
CA VAL A 179 -0.88 9.51 -26.63
C VAL A 179 -0.78 8.53 -27.82
N THR A 180 -0.63 7.21 -27.54
CA THR A 180 -0.62 6.19 -28.58
C THR A 180 -1.96 6.14 -29.34
N SER A 181 -3.08 6.21 -28.61
CA SER A 181 -4.41 6.20 -29.22
C SER A 181 -4.65 7.46 -30.08
N GLU A 182 -4.19 8.63 -29.65
CA GLU A 182 -4.25 9.85 -30.43
C GLU A 182 -3.45 9.73 -31.76
N GLN A 183 -2.24 9.17 -31.69
CA GLN A 183 -1.42 8.92 -32.87
C GLN A 183 -2.06 7.90 -33.83
N GLN A 184 -2.67 6.83 -33.29
CA GLN A 184 -3.39 5.85 -34.10
C GLN A 184 -4.61 6.47 -34.79
N LEU A 185 -5.35 7.34 -34.11
CA LEU A 185 -6.47 8.07 -34.70
C LEU A 185 -6.02 8.95 -35.86
N GLU A 186 -4.93 9.69 -35.71
CA GLU A 186 -4.39 10.53 -36.76
C GLU A 186 -3.89 9.74 -37.96
N LEU A 187 -3.24 8.60 -37.71
CA LEU A 187 -2.84 7.67 -38.76
C LEU A 187 -4.06 7.12 -39.50
N ALA A 188 -5.12 6.73 -38.78
CA ALA A 188 -6.35 6.22 -39.40
C ALA A 188 -7.02 7.29 -40.31
N LYS A 189 -7.08 8.56 -39.86
CA LYS A 189 -7.57 9.67 -40.70
C LYS A 189 -6.74 9.84 -41.97
N THR A 190 -5.43 9.80 -41.84
CA THR A 190 -4.50 9.92 -42.98
C THR A 190 -4.68 8.76 -43.96
N ASN A 191 -4.89 7.53 -43.46
CA ASN A 191 -5.17 6.38 -44.30
C ASN A 191 -6.49 6.53 -45.09
N VAL A 192 -7.57 7.00 -44.43
CA VAL A 192 -8.84 7.27 -45.13
C VAL A 192 -8.64 8.31 -46.23
N ALA A 193 -7.92 9.39 -45.99
CA ALA A 193 -7.63 10.42 -47.00
C ALA A 193 -6.83 9.82 -48.17
N SER A 194 -5.77 9.06 -47.89
CA SER A 194 -4.91 8.44 -48.90
C SER A 194 -5.66 7.44 -49.79
N PHE A 195 -6.43 6.54 -49.19
CA PHE A 195 -7.25 5.59 -49.98
C PHE A 195 -8.36 6.27 -50.77
N SER A 196 -8.94 7.36 -50.24
CA SER A 196 -9.94 8.15 -50.98
C SER A 196 -9.32 8.82 -52.20
N GLN A 197 -8.11 9.36 -52.11
CA GLN A 197 -7.39 9.94 -53.24
C GLN A 197 -7.01 8.84 -54.27
N ALA A 198 -6.55 7.70 -53.82
CA ALA A 198 -6.27 6.56 -54.66
C ALA A 198 -7.51 6.12 -55.45
N LEU A 199 -8.68 6.05 -54.80
CA LEU A 199 -9.95 5.73 -55.49
C LEU A 199 -10.28 6.72 -56.61
N ILE A 200 -10.10 8.03 -56.36
CA ILE A 200 -10.33 9.05 -57.43
C ILE A 200 -9.44 8.82 -58.63
N VAL A 201 -8.16 8.46 -58.42
CA VAL A 201 -7.23 8.15 -59.52
C VAL A 201 -7.65 6.91 -60.27
N VAL A 202 -8.03 5.84 -59.56
CA VAL A 202 -8.49 4.58 -60.14
C VAL A 202 -9.78 4.78 -60.95
N GLU A 203 -10.75 5.54 -60.44
CA GLU A 203 -11.99 5.87 -61.15
C GLU A 203 -11.75 6.69 -62.44
N ARG A 204 -10.79 7.65 -62.40
CA ARG A 204 -10.40 8.42 -63.59
C ARG A 204 -9.78 7.51 -64.66
N ARG A 205 -8.87 6.60 -64.26
CA ARG A 205 -8.24 5.64 -65.20
C ARG A 205 -9.23 4.62 -65.75
N TYR A 206 -10.21 4.19 -64.96
CA TYR A 206 -11.31 3.36 -65.44
C TYR A 206 -12.16 4.03 -66.49
N LYS A 207 -12.53 5.30 -66.28
CA LYS A 207 -13.24 6.13 -67.28
C LYS A 207 -12.46 6.31 -68.59
N ALA A 208 -11.13 6.30 -68.52
CA ALA A 208 -10.24 6.35 -69.68
C ALA A 208 -10.00 4.94 -70.30
N ASN A 209 -10.74 3.91 -69.93
CA ASN A 209 -10.62 2.52 -70.38
C ASN A 209 -9.23 1.88 -70.16
N THR A 210 -8.44 2.39 -69.17
CA THR A 210 -7.09 1.89 -68.88
C THR A 210 -7.06 0.91 -67.70
N LEU A 211 -8.16 0.72 -66.96
CA LEU A 211 -8.31 -0.19 -65.84
C LEU A 211 -9.63 -0.97 -65.96
N ARG A 212 -9.70 -2.11 -65.22
CA ARG A 212 -10.88 -2.98 -65.19
C ARG A 212 -11.81 -2.56 -64.04
N SER A 213 -13.11 -2.93 -64.13
CA SER A 213 -14.11 -2.65 -63.12
C SER A 213 -13.74 -3.27 -61.73
N VAL A 214 -13.04 -4.42 -61.74
CA VAL A 214 -12.55 -5.09 -60.52
C VAL A 214 -11.59 -4.21 -59.74
N ASP A 215 -10.74 -3.41 -60.41
CA ASP A 215 -9.78 -2.54 -59.78
C ASP A 215 -10.49 -1.41 -58.99
N VAL A 216 -11.60 -0.89 -59.57
CA VAL A 216 -12.46 0.10 -58.88
C VAL A 216 -13.10 -0.49 -57.64
N GLN A 217 -13.58 -1.77 -57.69
CA GLN A 217 -14.17 -2.42 -56.53
C GLN A 217 -13.12 -2.64 -55.42
N PHE A 218 -11.89 -3.05 -55.76
CA PHE A 218 -10.82 -3.13 -54.77
C PHE A 218 -10.52 -1.77 -54.12
N ALA A 219 -10.43 -0.70 -54.88
CA ALA A 219 -10.21 0.65 -54.34
C ALA A 219 -11.35 1.08 -53.42
N ARG A 220 -12.60 0.81 -53.79
CA ARG A 220 -13.78 1.12 -52.93
C ARG A 220 -13.75 0.30 -51.64
N ASN A 221 -13.41 -0.99 -51.67
CA ASN A 221 -13.27 -1.85 -50.51
C ASN A 221 -12.17 -1.33 -49.60
N ASN A 222 -11.04 -0.86 -50.11
CA ASN A 222 -9.97 -0.27 -49.29
C ASN A 222 -10.45 1.00 -48.57
N VAL A 223 -11.20 1.89 -49.23
CA VAL A 223 -11.83 3.04 -48.58
C VAL A 223 -12.84 2.64 -47.50
N ALA A 224 -13.69 1.63 -47.78
CA ALA A 224 -14.66 1.17 -46.81
C ALA A 224 -14.00 0.55 -45.58
N ASN A 225 -12.94 -0.25 -45.77
CA ASN A 225 -12.17 -0.84 -44.67
C ASN A 225 -11.43 0.21 -43.84
N SER A 226 -10.80 1.22 -44.49
CA SER A 226 -10.13 2.29 -43.75
C SER A 226 -11.10 3.16 -42.94
N LYS A 227 -12.30 3.45 -43.49
CA LYS A 227 -13.38 4.13 -42.74
C LYS A 227 -13.87 3.30 -41.54
N ARG A 228 -13.97 1.98 -41.68
CA ARG A 228 -14.33 1.08 -40.57
C ARG A 228 -13.28 1.13 -39.48
N SER A 229 -11.99 1.10 -39.81
CA SER A 229 -10.89 1.20 -38.85
C SER A 229 -10.85 2.55 -38.12
N LEU A 230 -11.42 3.60 -38.71
CA LEU A 230 -11.56 4.91 -38.06
C LEU A 230 -12.73 4.96 -37.06
N SER A 231 -13.75 4.10 -37.23
CA SER A 231 -14.98 4.10 -36.43
C SER A 231 -14.92 3.17 -35.21
N VAL A 232 -13.86 2.42 -35.06
CA VAL A 232 -13.59 1.50 -33.93
C VAL A 232 -12.66 2.17 -32.93
#